data_03be8f1a4492e467bd3c415ba0045c37
#
_entry.id   03be8f1a4492e467bd3c415ba0045c37
#
_cell.length_a   1.000
_cell.length_b   1.000
_cell.length_c   1.000
_cell.angle_alpha   90.00
_cell.angle_beta   90.00
_cell.angle_gamma   90.00
#
_symmetry.space_group_name_H-M   'P 1'
#
loop_
_entity.id
_entity.type
_entity.pdbx_description
1 polymer ?
#
loop_
_entity_poly.entity_id
_entity_poly.type
_entity_poly.pdbx_seq_one_letter_code
_entity_poly.pdbx_strand_id
1 'polypeptide(L)'
;MGRRNNPATWLLALVVLALALFAGPCAAGQIKTTDTRWSFHLPLPSGITGAESLAFDGKGEGPYAGVSDGRVLKWGGTTVGWTTFAHSANYRKIPLCTAGVVPSEETESMCGRPLGLQFHAKTGDLYIADAYLGLMRVGPGGGEAEVLATGADGVPFNFVNGLDVDQATGDVYFTDSSTTYPRRFNTEIMMNADATGRLLKYDARTKTVAVLKADLPYPNGVAVSRDGAQVVVAHTVPCQAFRYFLRGARAGQYELLADLPGYPDNVRRDDKGGYWVALNQEKQRLDATPATAPVKHLVGVRLNADGVEIEELTAAKGVTLSDVAEMKGKLWLGSVELEYVGLVA
;
A
#
# COMPACT_ATOMS: atom_id res chain seq x y z
N MET A 1 46.05 51.39 -33.50
CA MET A 1 45.47 50.92 -32.22
C MET A 1 44.99 49.47 -32.37
N GLY A 2 45.83 48.52 -32.03
CA GLY A 2 45.51 47.11 -32.16
C GLY A 2 44.91 46.56 -30.86
N ARG A 3 43.71 46.03 -30.92
CA ARG A 3 43.08 45.32 -29.79
C ARG A 3 43.78 43.95 -29.63
N ARG A 4 44.50 43.80 -28.54
CA ARG A 4 45.02 42.50 -28.12
C ARG A 4 43.86 41.68 -27.59
N ASN A 5 43.47 40.63 -28.28
CA ASN A 5 42.52 39.65 -27.78
C ASN A 5 43.21 38.81 -26.69
N ASN A 6 42.59 38.82 -25.49
CA ASN A 6 43.11 38.14 -24.32
C ASN A 6 42.83 36.61 -24.45
N PRO A 7 43.86 35.73 -24.46
CA PRO A 7 43.70 34.29 -24.64
C PRO A 7 42.86 33.63 -23.52
N ALA A 8 42.74 34.26 -22.37
CA ALA A 8 41.91 33.76 -21.25
C ALA A 8 40.42 33.71 -21.58
N THR A 9 39.92 34.64 -22.44
CA THR A 9 38.49 34.67 -22.83
C THR A 9 38.11 33.51 -23.76
N TRP A 10 39.02 32.99 -24.56
CA TRP A 10 38.78 31.84 -25.43
C TRP A 10 38.80 30.51 -24.69
N LEU A 11 39.64 30.37 -23.61
CA LEU A 11 39.64 29.18 -22.76
C LEU A 11 38.33 29.06 -21.94
N LEU A 12 37.80 30.16 -21.41
CA LEU A 12 36.51 30.13 -20.71
C LEU A 12 35.35 29.77 -21.64
N ALA A 13 35.34 30.30 -22.88
CA ALA A 13 34.28 29.99 -23.84
C ALA A 13 34.33 28.48 -24.29
N LEU A 14 35.52 27.90 -24.43
CA LEU A 14 35.67 26.49 -24.77
C LEU A 14 35.29 25.55 -23.62
N VAL A 15 35.56 25.91 -22.35
CA VAL A 15 35.16 25.15 -21.18
C VAL A 15 33.65 25.15 -20.97
N VAL A 16 32.99 26.34 -21.18
CA VAL A 16 31.54 26.44 -21.09
C VAL A 16 30.86 25.67 -22.23
N LEU A 17 31.44 25.69 -23.46
CA LEU A 17 30.90 24.90 -24.57
C LEU A 17 31.10 23.40 -24.39
N ALA A 18 32.21 22.95 -23.80
CA ALA A 18 32.47 21.55 -23.49
C ALA A 18 31.53 21.03 -22.38
N LEU A 19 31.25 21.84 -21.35
CA LEU A 19 30.28 21.49 -20.30
C LEU A 19 28.83 21.43 -20.84
N ALA A 20 28.47 22.28 -21.81
CA ALA A 20 27.18 22.23 -22.47
C ALA A 20 27.00 21.01 -23.42
N LEU A 21 28.09 20.49 -23.98
CA LEU A 21 28.05 19.32 -24.86
C LEU A 21 27.96 17.98 -24.07
N PHE A 22 28.29 17.97 -22.76
CA PHE A 22 28.11 16.83 -21.88
C PHE A 22 26.79 16.84 -21.11
N ALA A 23 26.06 17.96 -21.09
CA ALA A 23 24.67 18.02 -20.70
C ALA A 23 23.79 17.58 -21.89
N GLY A 24 23.90 16.31 -22.29
CA GLY A 24 22.88 15.69 -23.13
C GLY A 24 21.52 15.92 -22.45
N PRO A 25 20.42 16.15 -23.20
CA PRO A 25 19.11 16.20 -22.60
C PRO A 25 18.97 14.90 -21.76
N CYS A 26 18.78 15.06 -20.46
CA CYS A 26 18.29 13.99 -19.63
C CYS A 26 16.95 13.62 -20.29
N ALA A 27 16.96 12.60 -21.14
CA ALA A 27 15.73 12.07 -21.70
C ALA A 27 14.95 11.57 -20.47
N ALA A 28 14.02 12.39 -19.99
CA ALA A 28 13.02 11.93 -19.07
C ALA A 28 12.42 10.70 -19.75
N GLY A 29 12.74 9.51 -19.23
CA GLY A 29 12.23 8.26 -19.79
C GLY A 29 10.72 8.41 -19.86
N GLN A 30 10.13 8.08 -20.99
CA GLN A 30 8.68 8.17 -21.15
C GLN A 30 8.05 7.25 -20.11
N ILE A 31 7.22 7.80 -19.21
CA ILE A 31 6.51 7.02 -18.19
C ILE A 31 5.62 6.02 -18.92
N LYS A 32 5.77 4.74 -18.60
CA LYS A 32 4.95 3.68 -19.16
C LYS A 32 3.54 3.78 -18.57
N THR A 33 2.51 3.68 -19.40
CA THR A 33 1.11 3.66 -18.96
C THR A 33 0.48 2.30 -19.24
N THR A 34 -0.11 1.69 -18.23
CA THR A 34 -0.87 0.43 -18.31
C THR A 34 -2.35 0.71 -18.06
N ASP A 35 -3.20 0.30 -18.99
CA ASP A 35 -4.66 0.49 -18.94
C ASP A 35 -5.34 -0.71 -18.28
N THR A 36 -5.87 -0.53 -17.08
CA THR A 36 -6.50 -1.62 -16.33
C THR A 36 -7.93 -1.95 -16.76
N ARG A 37 -8.53 -1.20 -17.71
CA ARG A 37 -9.89 -1.48 -18.23
C ARG A 37 -10.01 -2.85 -18.89
N TRP A 38 -8.89 -3.43 -19.29
CA TRP A 38 -8.82 -4.75 -19.92
C TRP A 38 -8.39 -5.85 -18.93
N SER A 39 -8.46 -5.59 -17.63
CA SER A 39 -8.20 -6.60 -16.61
C SER A 39 -9.28 -7.70 -16.64
N PHE A 40 -8.87 -8.93 -16.36
CA PHE A 40 -9.81 -10.00 -16.05
C PHE A 40 -10.36 -9.77 -14.64
N HIS A 41 -11.67 -9.98 -14.49
CA HIS A 41 -12.32 -9.84 -13.19
C HIS A 41 -12.55 -11.21 -12.56
N LEU A 42 -12.14 -11.35 -11.31
CA LEU A 42 -12.48 -12.47 -10.44
C LEU A 42 -13.59 -12.01 -9.48
N PRO A 43 -14.86 -12.27 -9.78
CA PRO A 43 -15.97 -11.79 -8.95
C PRO A 43 -15.85 -12.34 -7.54
N LEU A 44 -16.10 -11.48 -6.54
CA LEU A 44 -16.24 -11.88 -5.14
C LEU A 44 -17.60 -12.59 -4.94
N PRO A 45 -17.78 -13.33 -3.83
CA PRO A 45 -19.08 -13.88 -3.49
C PRO A 45 -20.16 -12.81 -3.40
N SER A 46 -21.41 -13.14 -3.76
CA SER A 46 -22.52 -12.18 -3.77
C SER A 46 -22.67 -11.43 -2.44
N GLY A 47 -22.82 -10.11 -2.51
CA GLY A 47 -22.95 -9.21 -1.35
C GLY A 47 -21.63 -8.90 -0.64
N ILE A 48 -20.49 -9.40 -1.13
CA ILE A 48 -19.17 -9.10 -0.61
C ILE A 48 -18.45 -8.15 -1.54
N THR A 49 -17.83 -7.14 -0.97
CA THR A 49 -17.01 -6.15 -1.68
C THR A 49 -15.62 -6.07 -1.05
N GLY A 50 -14.79 -5.26 -1.63
CA GLY A 50 -13.63 -4.75 -0.95
C GLY A 50 -12.56 -5.80 -0.68
N ALA A 51 -12.09 -6.49 -1.72
CA ALA A 51 -10.80 -7.13 -1.71
C ALA A 51 -9.71 -6.06 -1.58
N GLU A 52 -9.62 -5.48 -0.38
CA GLU A 52 -8.81 -4.28 -0.13
C GLU A 52 -7.33 -4.58 -0.25
N SER A 53 -6.88 -5.71 0.31
CA SER A 53 -5.48 -6.12 0.30
C SER A 53 -5.36 -7.54 -0.25
N LEU A 54 -4.34 -7.76 -1.05
CA LEU A 54 -4.06 -9.02 -1.73
C LEU A 54 -2.72 -9.59 -1.27
N ALA A 55 -2.70 -10.88 -0.95
CA ALA A 55 -1.46 -11.59 -0.59
C ALA A 55 -1.32 -12.90 -1.37
N PHE A 56 -0.09 -13.38 -1.44
CA PHE A 56 0.26 -14.67 -2.03
C PHE A 56 1.13 -15.44 -1.03
N ASP A 57 0.92 -16.73 -0.90
CA ASP A 57 1.72 -17.55 -0.01
C ASP A 57 3.13 -17.82 -0.56
N GLY A 58 3.97 -18.48 0.24
CA GLY A 58 5.36 -18.77 -0.13
C GLY A 58 5.53 -19.65 -1.38
N LYS A 59 4.45 -20.27 -1.88
CA LYS A 59 4.41 -21.03 -3.14
C LYS A 59 3.87 -20.19 -4.30
N GLY A 60 3.42 -18.96 -4.02
CA GLY A 60 2.76 -18.08 -4.98
C GLY A 60 1.36 -18.55 -5.33
N GLU A 61 0.67 -19.24 -4.40
CA GLU A 61 -0.77 -19.53 -4.48
C GLU A 61 -1.57 -18.33 -3.96
N GLY A 62 -2.78 -18.16 -4.46
CA GLY A 62 -3.68 -17.05 -4.15
C GLY A 62 -4.33 -16.48 -5.40
N PRO A 63 -4.82 -15.23 -5.37
CA PRO A 63 -4.70 -14.29 -4.27
C PRO A 63 -5.48 -14.70 -3.03
N TYR A 64 -4.97 -14.25 -1.88
CA TYR A 64 -5.73 -14.17 -0.63
C TYR A 64 -6.20 -12.71 -0.49
N ALA A 65 -7.45 -12.49 -0.14
CA ALA A 65 -8.07 -11.17 -0.13
C ALA A 65 -8.78 -10.90 1.20
N GLY A 66 -8.47 -9.76 1.83
CA GLY A 66 -9.23 -9.24 2.97
C GLY A 66 -10.51 -8.58 2.47
N VAL A 67 -11.68 -9.02 2.96
CA VAL A 67 -12.97 -8.58 2.40
C VAL A 67 -13.89 -7.94 3.45
N SER A 68 -14.94 -7.29 2.96
CA SER A 68 -15.84 -6.43 3.75
C SER A 68 -16.59 -7.11 4.88
N ASP A 69 -16.72 -8.44 4.89
CA ASP A 69 -17.38 -9.18 5.97
C ASP A 69 -16.44 -9.69 7.08
N GLY A 70 -15.18 -9.20 7.09
CA GLY A 70 -14.19 -9.52 8.11
C GLY A 70 -13.41 -10.82 7.87
N ARG A 71 -13.63 -11.48 6.73
CA ARG A 71 -12.89 -12.68 6.36
C ARG A 71 -11.67 -12.37 5.50
N VAL A 72 -10.76 -13.34 5.46
CA VAL A 72 -9.78 -13.48 4.38
C VAL A 72 -10.21 -14.63 3.50
N LEU A 73 -10.42 -14.36 2.22
CA LEU A 73 -10.77 -15.36 1.21
C LEU A 73 -9.54 -15.80 0.44
N LYS A 74 -9.49 -17.07 0.01
CA LYS A 74 -8.48 -17.64 -0.90
C LYS A 74 -9.12 -17.98 -2.23
N TRP A 75 -8.51 -17.54 -3.34
CA TRP A 75 -8.88 -17.98 -4.67
C TRP A 75 -8.31 -19.38 -4.98
N GLY A 76 -9.17 -20.33 -5.23
CA GLY A 76 -8.83 -21.72 -5.57
C GLY A 76 -8.87 -22.04 -7.07
N GLY A 77 -8.84 -20.99 -7.93
CA GLY A 77 -9.00 -21.15 -9.38
C GLY A 77 -10.46 -21.20 -9.82
N THR A 78 -10.68 -21.23 -11.13
CA THR A 78 -12.04 -21.14 -11.74
C THR A 78 -12.96 -22.29 -11.34
N THR A 79 -12.44 -23.44 -11.02
CA THR A 79 -13.23 -24.61 -10.61
C THR A 79 -13.71 -24.53 -9.17
N VAL A 80 -12.90 -23.96 -8.26
CA VAL A 80 -13.18 -23.90 -6.83
C VAL A 80 -13.79 -22.56 -6.43
N GLY A 81 -13.35 -21.48 -7.08
CA GLY A 81 -13.74 -20.12 -6.73
C GLY A 81 -13.08 -19.63 -5.41
N TRP A 82 -13.77 -18.71 -4.75
CA TRP A 82 -13.35 -18.17 -3.46
C TRP A 82 -13.79 -19.05 -2.30
N THR A 83 -12.87 -19.31 -1.38
CA THR A 83 -13.13 -20.07 -0.14
C THR A 83 -12.66 -19.26 1.06
N THR A 84 -13.31 -19.41 2.21
CA THR A 84 -12.85 -18.79 3.46
C THR A 84 -11.53 -19.40 3.89
N PHE A 85 -10.48 -18.59 4.00
CA PHE A 85 -9.19 -19.01 4.52
C PHE A 85 -9.03 -18.65 6.00
N ALA A 86 -9.31 -17.39 6.38
CA ALA A 86 -9.21 -16.95 7.76
C ALA A 86 -10.39 -16.06 8.16
N HIS A 87 -10.61 -15.98 9.46
CA HIS A 87 -11.65 -15.15 10.10
C HIS A 87 -11.26 -14.84 11.54
N SER A 88 -11.87 -13.80 12.12
CA SER A 88 -11.74 -13.51 13.54
C SER A 88 -12.53 -14.49 14.42
N ALA A 89 -12.28 -14.46 15.74
CA ALA A 89 -13.07 -15.23 16.70
C ALA A 89 -14.57 -14.86 16.67
N ASN A 90 -14.89 -13.63 16.26
CA ASN A 90 -16.25 -13.11 16.18
C ASN A 90 -17.09 -13.78 15.09
N TYR A 91 -16.46 -14.25 14.02
CA TYR A 91 -17.11 -14.99 12.94
C TYR A 91 -17.95 -16.17 13.43
N ARG A 92 -17.51 -16.88 14.48
CA ARG A 92 -18.26 -18.01 15.07
C ARG A 92 -19.14 -17.61 16.25
N LYS A 93 -18.83 -16.51 16.92
CA LYS A 93 -19.50 -16.08 18.16
C LYS A 93 -20.67 -15.15 17.89
N ILE A 94 -20.60 -14.35 16.84
CA ILE A 94 -21.58 -13.30 16.51
C ILE A 94 -22.32 -13.70 15.24
N PRO A 95 -23.64 -13.98 15.27
CA PRO A 95 -24.40 -14.39 14.08
C PRO A 95 -24.32 -13.40 12.92
N LEU A 96 -24.21 -12.10 13.20
CA LEU A 96 -24.06 -11.04 12.18
C LEU A 96 -22.70 -11.10 11.43
N CYS A 97 -21.71 -11.81 11.96
CA CYS A 97 -20.39 -11.95 11.33
C CYS A 97 -20.24 -13.20 10.46
N THR A 98 -21.29 -14.02 10.31
CA THR A 98 -21.23 -15.24 9.52
C THR A 98 -21.34 -14.98 8.03
N ALA A 99 -20.78 -15.88 7.21
CA ALA A 99 -20.91 -15.79 5.75
C ALA A 99 -22.37 -15.73 5.30
N GLY A 100 -22.63 -14.87 4.32
CA GLY A 100 -23.98 -14.65 3.78
C GLY A 100 -24.76 -13.49 4.43
N VAL A 101 -24.26 -12.92 5.50
CA VAL A 101 -24.76 -11.62 6.02
C VAL A 101 -24.11 -10.50 5.21
N VAL A 102 -24.92 -9.58 4.71
CA VAL A 102 -24.42 -8.41 3.96
C VAL A 102 -23.70 -7.47 4.94
N PRO A 103 -22.43 -7.14 4.70
CA PRO A 103 -21.68 -6.26 5.56
C PRO A 103 -22.28 -4.84 5.62
N SER A 104 -22.13 -4.20 6.74
CA SER A 104 -22.47 -2.78 6.96
C SER A 104 -21.38 -2.13 7.81
N GLU A 105 -21.34 -0.81 7.89
CA GLU A 105 -20.40 -0.09 8.76
C GLU A 105 -20.53 -0.51 10.23
N GLU A 106 -21.73 -0.86 10.68
CA GLU A 106 -21.98 -1.34 12.05
C GLU A 106 -21.40 -2.74 12.25
N THR A 107 -21.66 -3.67 11.32
CA THR A 107 -21.13 -5.04 11.41
C THR A 107 -19.62 -5.08 11.23
N GLU A 108 -19.05 -4.21 10.41
CA GLU A 108 -17.61 -4.12 10.18
C GLU A 108 -16.83 -3.92 11.49
N SER A 109 -17.29 -3.02 12.37
CA SER A 109 -16.63 -2.77 13.66
C SER A 109 -16.65 -3.97 14.61
N MET A 110 -17.63 -4.86 14.47
CA MET A 110 -17.76 -6.09 15.27
C MET A 110 -17.05 -7.28 14.64
N CYS A 111 -17.16 -7.44 13.33
CA CYS A 111 -16.69 -8.62 12.62
C CYS A 111 -15.22 -8.51 12.21
N GLY A 112 -14.72 -7.27 12.13
CA GLY A 112 -13.40 -6.94 11.62
C GLY A 112 -13.42 -6.47 10.18
N ARG A 113 -12.33 -5.85 9.79
CA ARG A 113 -12.05 -5.40 8.43
C ARG A 113 -10.54 -5.60 8.14
N PRO A 114 -10.17 -6.74 7.58
CA PRO A 114 -8.79 -6.99 7.16
C PRO A 114 -8.40 -6.03 6.04
N LEU A 115 -7.43 -5.16 6.31
CA LEU A 115 -6.93 -4.15 5.38
C LEU A 115 -5.50 -4.46 4.92
N GLY A 116 -4.62 -4.96 5.79
CA GLY A 116 -3.27 -5.36 5.42
C GLY A 116 -3.10 -6.87 5.49
N LEU A 117 -2.53 -7.48 4.46
CA LEU A 117 -2.25 -8.91 4.40
C LEU A 117 -0.82 -9.17 3.92
N GLN A 118 -0.06 -9.99 4.64
CA GLN A 118 1.23 -10.47 4.15
C GLN A 118 1.60 -11.82 4.77
N PHE A 119 2.06 -12.75 3.94
CA PHE A 119 2.61 -14.01 4.40
C PHE A 119 4.09 -13.87 4.83
N HIS A 120 4.45 -14.54 5.91
CA HIS A 120 5.82 -14.89 6.16
C HIS A 120 6.13 -16.20 5.41
N ALA A 121 6.83 -16.11 4.30
CA ALA A 121 7.00 -17.22 3.36
C ALA A 121 7.63 -18.47 3.99
N LYS A 122 8.51 -18.28 4.98
CA LYS A 122 9.22 -19.40 5.65
C LYS A 122 8.32 -20.22 6.57
N THR A 123 7.41 -19.59 7.32
CA THR A 123 6.51 -20.28 8.26
C THR A 123 5.16 -20.59 7.63
N GLY A 124 4.77 -19.87 6.59
CA GLY A 124 3.45 -19.92 5.98
C GLY A 124 2.37 -19.19 6.80
N ASP A 125 2.75 -18.49 7.86
CA ASP A 125 1.81 -17.69 8.64
C ASP A 125 1.37 -16.48 7.83
N LEU A 126 0.07 -16.19 7.82
CA LEU A 126 -0.50 -14.96 7.31
C LEU A 126 -0.67 -13.96 8.46
N TYR A 127 -0.04 -12.80 8.36
CA TYR A 127 -0.29 -11.66 9.23
C TYR A 127 -1.39 -10.79 8.63
N ILE A 128 -2.24 -10.26 9.50
CA ILE A 128 -3.44 -9.52 9.14
C ILE A 128 -3.46 -8.23 9.97
N ALA A 129 -3.49 -7.08 9.29
CA ALA A 129 -3.82 -5.80 9.90
C ALA A 129 -5.33 -5.61 9.81
N ASP A 130 -6.02 -5.76 10.92
CA ASP A 130 -7.47 -5.56 10.96
C ASP A 130 -7.80 -4.22 11.58
N ALA A 131 -8.62 -3.41 10.89
CA ALA A 131 -8.91 -2.03 11.26
C ALA A 131 -9.50 -1.87 12.66
N TYR A 132 -10.19 -2.89 13.17
CA TYR A 132 -10.91 -2.84 14.46
C TYR A 132 -10.38 -3.84 15.48
N LEU A 133 -9.81 -4.95 15.02
CA LEU A 133 -9.38 -6.05 15.88
C LEU A 133 -7.89 -6.04 16.17
N GLY A 134 -7.12 -5.20 15.47
CA GLY A 134 -5.69 -5.02 15.67
C GLY A 134 -4.81 -5.89 14.77
N LEU A 135 -3.58 -6.16 15.20
CA LEU A 135 -2.66 -7.04 14.50
C LEU A 135 -2.98 -8.49 14.83
N MET A 136 -3.23 -9.29 13.80
CA MET A 136 -3.62 -10.69 13.93
C MET A 136 -2.70 -11.61 13.10
N ARG A 137 -2.78 -12.93 13.38
CA ARG A 137 -2.04 -13.96 12.64
C ARG A 137 -2.90 -15.22 12.51
N VAL A 138 -2.74 -15.92 11.38
CA VAL A 138 -3.27 -17.26 11.18
C VAL A 138 -2.19 -18.15 10.58
N GLY A 139 -2.12 -19.40 11.01
CA GLY A 139 -1.17 -20.39 10.49
C GLY A 139 -1.51 -20.83 9.06
N PRO A 140 -0.63 -21.63 8.42
CA PRO A 140 -0.76 -22.03 7.00
C PRO A 140 -2.02 -22.86 6.69
N GLY A 141 -2.65 -23.44 7.69
CA GLY A 141 -3.92 -24.16 7.55
C GLY A 141 -5.16 -23.26 7.52
N GLY A 142 -5.02 -21.97 7.75
CA GLY A 142 -6.14 -21.04 7.88
C GLY A 142 -6.95 -21.24 9.17
N GLY A 143 -8.19 -20.74 9.18
CA GLY A 143 -9.13 -20.84 10.29
C GLY A 143 -9.22 -19.58 11.14
N GLU A 144 -9.40 -19.71 12.45
CA GLU A 144 -9.52 -18.59 13.37
C GLU A 144 -8.16 -17.90 13.60
N ALA A 145 -8.09 -16.61 13.33
CA ALA A 145 -6.89 -15.82 13.51
C ALA A 145 -6.70 -15.43 14.99
N GLU A 146 -5.46 -15.54 15.45
CA GLU A 146 -5.00 -15.13 16.77
C GLU A 146 -4.74 -13.61 16.79
N VAL A 147 -5.22 -12.91 17.81
CA VAL A 147 -4.88 -11.49 18.04
C VAL A 147 -3.50 -11.43 18.70
N LEU A 148 -2.56 -10.73 18.04
CA LEU A 148 -1.18 -10.55 18.54
C LEU A 148 -1.03 -9.28 19.37
N ALA A 149 -1.70 -8.19 18.95
CA ALA A 149 -1.62 -6.90 19.62
C ALA A 149 -2.85 -6.05 19.31
N THR A 150 -3.28 -5.26 20.30
CA THR A 150 -4.39 -4.27 20.20
C THR A 150 -3.97 -2.87 20.64
N GLY A 151 -2.67 -2.64 20.89
CA GLY A 151 -2.13 -1.35 21.29
C GLY A 151 -0.61 -1.38 21.41
N ALA A 152 -0.02 -0.21 21.58
CA ALA A 152 1.40 0.00 21.82
C ALA A 152 1.61 1.18 22.78
N ASP A 153 2.60 1.08 23.67
CA ASP A 153 2.98 2.12 24.63
C ASP A 153 1.79 2.67 25.48
N GLY A 154 0.87 1.78 25.84
CA GLY A 154 -0.34 2.13 26.60
C GLY A 154 -1.45 2.79 25.79
N VAL A 155 -1.28 3.02 24.49
CA VAL A 155 -2.28 3.60 23.59
C VAL A 155 -2.91 2.49 22.74
N PRO A 156 -4.22 2.23 22.83
CA PRO A 156 -4.90 1.28 21.96
C PRO A 156 -4.74 1.62 20.47
N PHE A 157 -4.78 0.59 19.62
CA PHE A 157 -4.96 0.81 18.18
C PHE A 157 -6.39 1.22 17.90
N ASN A 158 -6.55 2.11 16.91
CA ASN A 158 -7.87 2.60 16.56
C ASN A 158 -8.19 2.41 15.06
N PHE A 159 -7.15 2.38 14.22
CA PHE A 159 -7.29 2.13 12.79
C PHE A 159 -6.04 1.44 12.23
N VAL A 160 -5.82 0.17 12.58
CA VAL A 160 -4.73 -0.62 11.99
C VAL A 160 -5.02 -0.83 10.51
N ASN A 161 -4.01 -0.59 9.64
CA ASN A 161 -4.21 -0.51 8.20
C ASN A 161 -3.21 -1.36 7.41
N GLY A 162 -2.16 -0.78 6.83
CA GLY A 162 -1.18 -1.51 6.05
C GLY A 162 -0.22 -2.35 6.89
N LEU A 163 0.27 -3.47 6.35
CA LEU A 163 1.38 -4.22 6.93
C LEU A 163 2.28 -4.85 5.87
N ASP A 164 3.55 -5.06 6.24
CA ASP A 164 4.47 -5.95 5.54
C ASP A 164 5.36 -6.70 6.53
N VAL A 165 5.92 -7.82 6.09
CA VAL A 165 6.75 -8.72 6.90
C VAL A 165 8.17 -8.72 6.37
N ASP A 166 9.14 -8.44 7.24
CA ASP A 166 10.55 -8.71 6.94
C ASP A 166 10.75 -10.22 6.85
N GLN A 167 10.93 -10.72 5.64
CA GLN A 167 11.04 -12.15 5.35
C GLN A 167 12.29 -12.80 5.95
N ALA A 168 13.28 -12.01 6.39
CA ALA A 168 14.49 -12.51 7.01
C ALA A 168 14.34 -12.69 8.52
N THR A 169 13.66 -11.74 9.20
CA THR A 169 13.51 -11.73 10.66
C THR A 169 12.16 -12.23 11.14
N GLY A 170 11.11 -12.12 10.30
CA GLY A 170 9.72 -12.35 10.66
C GLY A 170 9.07 -11.18 11.39
N ASP A 171 9.78 -10.06 11.58
CA ASP A 171 9.22 -8.85 12.16
C ASP A 171 8.16 -8.26 11.24
N VAL A 172 7.08 -7.74 11.83
CA VAL A 172 5.97 -7.13 11.10
C VAL A 172 6.00 -5.63 11.30
N TYR A 173 6.03 -4.91 10.19
CA TYR A 173 5.88 -3.46 10.17
C TYR A 173 4.46 -3.14 9.74
N PHE A 174 3.79 -2.25 10.47
CA PHE A 174 2.40 -1.92 10.21
C PHE A 174 2.06 -0.50 10.62
N THR A 175 0.93 -0.01 10.13
CA THR A 175 0.44 1.33 10.41
C THR A 175 -0.82 1.28 11.27
N ASP A 176 -0.98 2.28 12.13
CA ASP A 176 -2.23 2.69 12.76
C ASP A 176 -2.54 4.09 12.23
N SER A 177 -3.51 4.18 11.34
CA SER A 177 -3.74 5.37 10.52
C SER A 177 -4.17 6.59 11.32
N SER A 178 -4.81 6.37 12.47
CA SER A 178 -5.21 7.42 13.41
C SER A 178 -5.44 6.81 14.80
N THR A 179 -4.98 7.47 15.85
CA THR A 179 -5.36 7.14 17.24
C THR A 179 -6.62 7.86 17.68
N THR A 180 -7.13 8.78 16.87
CA THR A 180 -8.32 9.60 17.15
C THR A 180 -9.57 9.03 16.49
N TYR A 181 -9.47 8.67 15.20
CA TYR A 181 -10.61 8.26 14.38
C TYR A 181 -10.50 6.78 13.98
N PRO A 182 -11.53 5.94 14.26
CA PRO A 182 -11.60 4.59 13.70
C PRO A 182 -11.92 4.64 12.21
N ARG A 183 -11.69 3.53 11.50
CA ARG A 183 -11.82 3.41 10.06
C ARG A 183 -13.12 3.99 9.48
N ARG A 184 -14.26 3.74 10.11
CA ARG A 184 -15.57 4.27 9.65
C ARG A 184 -15.62 5.80 9.57
N PHE A 185 -14.68 6.50 10.21
CA PHE A 185 -14.52 7.95 10.17
C PHE A 185 -13.26 8.36 9.40
N ASN A 186 -12.91 7.60 8.36
CA ASN A 186 -11.73 7.88 7.53
C ASN A 186 -11.83 9.25 6.81
N THR A 187 -13.03 9.70 6.47
CA THR A 187 -13.26 11.02 5.89
C THR A 187 -12.92 12.13 6.89
N GLU A 188 -13.22 11.96 8.16
CA GLU A 188 -12.90 12.91 9.22
C GLU A 188 -11.39 13.04 9.43
N ILE A 189 -10.62 11.97 9.24
CA ILE A 189 -9.14 12.03 9.24
C ILE A 189 -8.67 13.04 8.19
N MET A 190 -9.22 12.95 6.97
CA MET A 190 -8.88 13.83 5.86
C MET A 190 -9.35 15.27 6.10
N MET A 191 -10.62 15.45 6.51
CA MET A 191 -11.23 16.77 6.71
C MET A 191 -10.59 17.56 7.85
N ASN A 192 -10.18 16.88 8.92
CA ASN A 192 -9.57 17.49 10.09
C ASN A 192 -8.03 17.52 10.04
N ALA A 193 -7.44 17.02 8.94
CA ALA A 193 -5.99 16.87 8.79
C ALA A 193 -5.35 16.17 10.01
N ASP A 194 -5.99 15.07 10.47
CA ASP A 194 -5.50 14.30 11.61
C ASP A 194 -4.10 13.76 11.33
N ALA A 195 -3.20 13.97 12.28
CA ALA A 195 -1.81 13.52 12.20
C ALA A 195 -1.43 12.70 13.44
N THR A 196 -2.36 11.93 13.99
CA THR A 196 -2.13 11.09 15.18
C THR A 196 -1.71 9.67 14.84
N GLY A 197 -1.53 9.36 13.56
CA GLY A 197 -1.15 8.04 13.08
C GLY A 197 0.26 7.63 13.49
N ARG A 198 0.54 6.32 13.39
CA ARG A 198 1.78 5.71 13.85
C ARG A 198 2.31 4.67 12.86
N LEU A 199 3.65 4.60 12.74
CA LEU A 199 4.36 3.46 12.18
C LEU A 199 4.85 2.58 13.34
N LEU A 200 4.56 1.30 13.29
CA LEU A 200 4.75 0.33 14.35
C LEU A 200 5.56 -0.87 13.87
N LYS A 201 6.25 -1.53 14.82
CA LYS A 201 6.95 -2.78 14.59
C LYS A 201 6.51 -3.82 15.64
N TYR A 202 6.03 -4.97 15.19
CA TYR A 202 5.89 -6.15 16.03
C TYR A 202 7.15 -7.01 15.89
N ASP A 203 7.87 -7.23 16.99
CA ASP A 203 9.03 -8.12 17.06
C ASP A 203 8.52 -9.57 17.24
N ALA A 204 8.74 -10.40 16.23
CA ALA A 204 8.24 -11.78 16.23
C ALA A 204 8.88 -12.66 17.31
N ARG A 205 10.09 -12.33 17.76
CA ARG A 205 10.84 -13.08 18.77
C ARG A 205 10.38 -12.72 20.18
N THR A 206 10.23 -11.43 20.49
CA THR A 206 9.83 -10.93 21.83
C THR A 206 8.32 -10.84 21.98
N LYS A 207 7.57 -10.85 20.88
CA LYS A 207 6.11 -10.66 20.81
C LYS A 207 5.66 -9.31 21.38
N THR A 208 6.49 -8.29 21.21
CA THR A 208 6.22 -6.91 21.66
C THR A 208 6.04 -5.97 20.49
N VAL A 209 5.24 -4.91 20.69
CA VAL A 209 5.09 -3.83 19.70
C VAL A 209 5.88 -2.61 20.16
N ALA A 210 6.60 -1.99 19.23
CA ALA A 210 7.29 -0.72 19.42
C ALA A 210 6.74 0.32 18.45
N VAL A 211 6.58 1.56 18.90
CA VAL A 211 6.29 2.71 18.05
C VAL A 211 7.60 3.20 17.45
N LEU A 212 7.73 3.10 16.11
CA LEU A 212 8.92 3.58 15.39
C LEU A 212 8.81 5.07 15.07
N LYS A 213 7.61 5.52 14.73
CA LYS A 213 7.33 6.92 14.44
C LYS A 213 5.87 7.22 14.76
N ALA A 214 5.64 8.31 15.50
CA ALA A 214 4.31 8.84 15.80
C ALA A 214 4.08 10.16 15.05
N ASP A 215 2.91 10.74 15.27
CA ASP A 215 2.47 12.03 14.71
C ASP A 215 2.52 12.03 13.17
N LEU A 216 2.00 10.97 12.57
CA LEU A 216 1.97 10.79 11.12
C LEU A 216 0.59 11.11 10.54
N PRO A 217 0.54 11.91 9.44
CA PRO A 217 -0.73 12.26 8.78
C PRO A 217 -1.22 11.07 7.94
N TYR A 218 -2.20 10.34 8.45
CA TYR A 218 -2.86 9.21 7.80
C TYR A 218 -1.85 8.23 7.14
N PRO A 219 -0.96 7.59 7.92
CA PRO A 219 -0.11 6.53 7.39
C PRO A 219 -1.00 5.34 6.99
N ASN A 220 -0.84 4.86 5.74
CA ASN A 220 -1.65 3.81 5.14
C ASN A 220 -0.76 2.60 4.80
N GLY A 221 -0.58 2.28 3.53
CA GLY A 221 0.24 1.16 3.10
C GLY A 221 1.70 1.24 3.55
N VAL A 222 2.30 0.08 3.76
CA VAL A 222 3.69 -0.06 4.20
C VAL A 222 4.37 -1.21 3.46
N ALA A 223 5.64 -1.01 3.07
CA ALA A 223 6.44 -2.03 2.40
C ALA A 223 7.88 -2.04 2.90
N VAL A 224 8.39 -3.20 3.29
CA VAL A 224 9.78 -3.42 3.66
C VAL A 224 10.63 -3.47 2.39
N SER A 225 11.75 -2.74 2.33
CA SER A 225 12.66 -2.78 1.19
C SER A 225 13.26 -4.19 0.99
N ARG A 226 13.71 -4.48 -0.22
CA ARG A 226 14.24 -5.81 -0.58
C ARG A 226 15.40 -6.26 0.31
N ASP A 227 16.23 -5.32 0.73
CA ASP A 227 17.39 -5.56 1.61
C ASP A 227 17.02 -5.52 3.10
N GLY A 228 15.76 -5.20 3.45
CA GLY A 228 15.29 -5.01 4.82
C GLY A 228 15.93 -3.82 5.54
N ALA A 229 16.49 -2.85 4.82
CA ALA A 229 17.16 -1.70 5.42
C ALA A 229 16.22 -0.53 5.72
N GLN A 230 15.07 -0.49 5.08
CA GLN A 230 14.09 0.59 5.23
C GLN A 230 12.65 0.08 5.05
N VAL A 231 11.72 0.88 5.52
CA VAL A 231 10.28 0.69 5.32
C VAL A 231 9.74 1.92 4.61
N VAL A 232 9.02 1.70 3.51
CA VAL A 232 8.29 2.75 2.80
C VAL A 232 6.87 2.81 3.36
N VAL A 233 6.38 4.02 3.62
CA VAL A 233 5.05 4.30 4.18
C VAL A 233 4.33 5.29 3.30
N ALA A 234 3.13 4.94 2.86
CA ALA A 234 2.24 5.87 2.16
C ALA A 234 1.49 6.74 3.15
N HIS A 235 1.36 8.02 2.85
CA HIS A 235 0.55 8.99 3.57
C HIS A 235 -0.58 9.48 2.68
N THR A 236 -1.81 9.08 3.00
CA THR A 236 -2.97 9.36 2.13
C THR A 236 -3.24 10.85 2.02
N VAL A 237 -3.35 11.59 3.12
CA VAL A 237 -3.73 13.00 3.12
C VAL A 237 -2.76 13.89 2.36
N PRO A 238 -1.43 13.85 2.62
CA PRO A 238 -0.49 14.70 1.90
C PRO A 238 -0.17 14.21 0.49
N CYS A 239 -0.68 13.03 0.07
CA CYS A 239 -0.33 12.38 -1.21
C CYS A 239 1.17 12.18 -1.35
N GLN A 240 1.79 11.51 -0.39
CA GLN A 240 3.24 11.33 -0.31
C GLN A 240 3.61 9.93 0.12
N ALA A 241 4.80 9.49 -0.27
CA ALA A 241 5.47 8.32 0.29
C ALA A 241 6.72 8.74 1.05
N PHE A 242 6.92 8.17 2.22
CA PHE A 242 8.09 8.38 3.07
C PHE A 242 8.84 7.08 3.26
N ARG A 243 10.12 7.15 3.69
CA ARG A 243 10.90 5.99 4.10
C ARG A 243 11.47 6.18 5.50
N TYR A 244 11.36 5.12 6.29
CA TYR A 244 11.97 5.01 7.61
C TYR A 244 13.15 4.05 7.52
N PHE A 245 14.33 4.49 7.96
CA PHE A 245 15.55 3.67 7.93
C PHE A 245 15.64 2.79 9.17
N LEU A 246 15.71 1.49 8.93
CA LEU A 246 15.82 0.49 10.00
C LEU A 246 17.25 0.24 10.44
N ARG A 247 18.23 0.46 9.54
CA ARG A 247 19.64 0.08 9.73
C ARG A 247 20.59 1.12 9.14
N GLY A 248 21.87 0.99 9.53
CA GLY A 248 22.96 1.83 9.02
C GLY A 248 23.04 3.19 9.69
N ALA A 249 23.84 4.09 9.12
CA ALA A 249 24.10 5.44 9.67
C ALA A 249 22.84 6.33 9.72
N ARG A 250 21.80 5.96 9.00
CA ARG A 250 20.53 6.70 8.92
C ARG A 250 19.42 6.07 9.75
N ALA A 251 19.70 5.01 10.52
CA ALA A 251 18.69 4.33 11.33
C ALA A 251 17.90 5.32 12.20
N GLY A 252 16.57 5.18 12.19
CA GLY A 252 15.63 6.07 12.88
C GLY A 252 15.26 7.35 12.10
N GLN A 253 15.91 7.66 10.98
CA GLN A 253 15.53 8.80 10.15
C GLN A 253 14.26 8.48 9.35
N TYR A 254 13.41 9.49 9.19
CA TYR A 254 12.19 9.46 8.41
C TYR A 254 12.21 10.61 7.40
N GLU A 255 12.15 10.29 6.11
CA GLU A 255 12.29 11.30 5.06
C GLU A 255 11.34 11.05 3.90
N LEU A 256 11.03 12.11 3.16
CA LEU A 256 10.24 12.05 1.94
C LEU A 256 10.97 11.17 0.90
N LEU A 257 10.23 10.21 0.33
CA LEU A 257 10.68 9.41 -0.81
C LEU A 257 10.13 9.97 -2.13
N ALA A 258 8.81 10.26 -2.16
CA ALA A 258 8.14 10.77 -3.36
C ALA A 258 6.91 11.59 -3.02
N ASP A 259 6.64 12.63 -3.82
CA ASP A 259 5.31 13.21 -3.96
C ASP A 259 4.51 12.33 -4.95
N LEU A 260 3.25 12.08 -4.64
CA LEU A 260 2.40 11.20 -5.43
C LEU A 260 1.30 11.99 -6.15
N PRO A 261 0.88 11.55 -7.35
CA PRO A 261 -0.13 12.26 -8.14
C PRO A 261 -1.57 12.03 -7.66
N GLY A 262 -1.77 11.24 -6.62
CA GLY A 262 -3.07 10.92 -6.04
C GLY A 262 -2.99 10.52 -4.58
N TYR A 263 -4.13 10.16 -4.00
CA TYR A 263 -4.26 9.73 -2.61
C TYR A 263 -3.84 8.26 -2.48
N PRO A 264 -2.63 7.98 -1.96
CA PRO A 264 -2.12 6.61 -1.89
C PRO A 264 -2.87 5.79 -0.85
N ASP A 265 -2.98 4.51 -1.16
CA ASP A 265 -3.48 3.47 -0.28
C ASP A 265 -2.36 2.46 0.03
N ASN A 266 -2.45 1.20 -0.38
CA ASN A 266 -1.40 0.23 -0.15
C ASN A 266 -0.16 0.48 -1.01
N VAL A 267 1.00 0.16 -0.41
CA VAL A 267 2.30 0.11 -1.08
C VAL A 267 2.79 -1.32 -1.09
N ARG A 268 3.19 -1.81 -2.25
CA ARG A 268 3.77 -3.15 -2.40
C ARG A 268 5.13 -3.09 -3.07
N ARG A 269 6.08 -3.84 -2.54
CA ARG A 269 7.37 -4.01 -3.23
C ARG A 269 7.17 -4.78 -4.52
N ASP A 270 7.80 -4.30 -5.59
CA ASP A 270 7.85 -5.02 -6.87
C ASP A 270 9.02 -6.03 -6.94
N ASP A 271 9.05 -6.83 -8.00
CA ASP A 271 10.09 -7.84 -8.20
C ASP A 271 11.48 -7.23 -8.48
N LYS A 272 11.57 -5.94 -8.82
CA LYS A 272 12.81 -5.23 -9.19
C LYS A 272 13.38 -4.38 -8.06
N GLY A 273 12.69 -4.30 -6.92
CA GLY A 273 13.09 -3.54 -5.75
C GLY A 273 12.56 -2.11 -5.72
N GLY A 274 11.64 -1.77 -6.62
CA GLY A 274 10.77 -0.59 -6.56
C GLY A 274 9.46 -0.89 -5.82
N TYR A 275 8.47 -0.03 -6.03
CA TYR A 275 7.21 -0.08 -5.30
C TYR A 275 6.02 0.22 -6.21
N TRP A 276 4.99 -0.61 -6.14
CA TRP A 276 3.66 -0.27 -6.61
C TRP A 276 2.92 0.47 -5.50
N VAL A 277 2.27 1.57 -5.86
CA VAL A 277 1.42 2.37 -4.98
C VAL A 277 0.05 2.46 -5.60
N ALA A 278 -0.95 1.89 -4.95
CA ALA A 278 -2.34 2.06 -5.35
C ALA A 278 -2.82 3.48 -5.00
N LEU A 279 -3.69 4.04 -5.82
CA LEU A 279 -4.28 5.35 -5.62
C LEU A 279 -5.80 5.24 -5.58
N ASN A 280 -6.41 5.68 -4.49
CA ASN A 280 -7.87 5.77 -4.39
C ASN A 280 -8.44 6.76 -5.40
N GLN A 281 -7.76 7.90 -5.57
CA GLN A 281 -8.19 8.98 -6.46
C GLN A 281 -7.00 9.84 -6.85
N GLU A 282 -7.07 10.46 -8.03
CA GLU A 282 -6.12 11.47 -8.45
C GLU A 282 -6.20 12.72 -7.55
N LYS A 283 -5.05 13.35 -7.34
CA LYS A 283 -4.97 14.65 -6.69
C LYS A 283 -5.65 15.69 -7.58
N GLN A 284 -6.66 16.37 -7.04
CA GLN A 284 -7.35 17.42 -7.79
C GLN A 284 -6.40 18.60 -8.03
N ARG A 285 -6.26 19.00 -9.30
CA ARG A 285 -5.51 20.19 -9.68
C ARG A 285 -6.47 21.39 -9.65
N LEU A 286 -6.12 22.41 -8.89
CA LEU A 286 -6.91 23.65 -8.78
C LEU A 286 -6.94 24.47 -10.07
N ASP A 287 -5.97 24.24 -10.96
CA ASP A 287 -5.80 24.91 -12.24
C ASP A 287 -6.42 24.15 -13.43
N ALA A 288 -7.00 23.00 -13.18
CA ALA A 288 -7.65 22.22 -14.23
C ALA A 288 -8.94 22.90 -14.67
N THR A 289 -8.94 23.47 -15.86
CA THR A 289 -10.19 23.87 -16.55
C THR A 289 -11.06 22.64 -16.75
N PRO A 290 -12.40 22.74 -16.57
CA PRO A 290 -13.33 21.62 -16.69
C PRO A 290 -13.52 21.09 -18.14
N ALA A 291 -12.59 21.34 -19.03
CA ALA A 291 -12.64 20.90 -20.40
C ALA A 291 -12.44 19.37 -20.46
N THR A 292 -13.52 18.66 -20.69
CA THR A 292 -13.56 17.23 -21.03
C THR A 292 -12.77 16.35 -20.05
N ALA A 293 -13.41 15.96 -18.94
CA ALA A 293 -12.84 14.98 -18.00
C ALA A 293 -12.31 13.77 -18.78
N PRO A 294 -11.06 13.37 -18.58
CA PRO A 294 -10.51 12.22 -19.26
C PRO A 294 -11.40 11.00 -19.00
N VAL A 295 -11.63 10.21 -20.03
CA VAL A 295 -12.39 8.94 -19.93
C VAL A 295 -11.69 7.95 -19.01
N LYS A 296 -10.41 8.18 -18.77
CA LYS A 296 -9.53 7.42 -17.89
C LYS A 296 -9.00 8.32 -16.79
N HIS A 297 -8.76 7.74 -15.62
CA HIS A 297 -8.06 8.41 -14.54
C HIS A 297 -6.98 7.50 -13.95
N LEU A 298 -6.06 8.10 -13.22
CA LEU A 298 -4.92 7.44 -12.60
C LEU A 298 -5.39 6.70 -11.35
N VAL A 299 -5.02 5.42 -11.24
CA VAL A 299 -5.39 4.55 -10.10
C VAL A 299 -4.19 3.88 -9.44
N GLY A 300 -2.99 4.11 -9.93
CA GLY A 300 -1.77 3.60 -9.33
C GLY A 300 -0.52 4.09 -10.04
N VAL A 301 0.60 4.05 -9.33
CA VAL A 301 1.91 4.37 -9.88
C VAL A 301 2.93 3.34 -9.44
N ARG A 302 3.99 3.18 -10.25
CA ARG A 302 5.17 2.42 -9.90
C ARG A 302 6.34 3.36 -9.69
N LEU A 303 6.96 3.25 -8.54
CA LEU A 303 8.18 3.97 -8.19
C LEU A 303 9.38 3.04 -8.31
N ASN A 304 10.52 3.56 -8.72
CA ASN A 304 11.79 2.86 -8.50
C ASN A 304 12.23 2.96 -7.03
N ALA A 305 13.34 2.35 -6.67
CA ALA A 305 13.86 2.35 -5.29
C ALA A 305 14.21 3.77 -4.77
N ASP A 306 14.44 4.73 -5.65
CA ASP A 306 14.76 6.12 -5.32
C ASP A 306 13.52 7.02 -5.26
N GLY A 307 12.32 6.48 -5.49
CA GLY A 307 11.06 7.19 -5.45
C GLY A 307 10.69 7.90 -6.76
N VAL A 308 11.42 7.63 -7.86
CA VAL A 308 11.09 8.17 -9.18
C VAL A 308 9.98 7.35 -9.80
N GLU A 309 8.93 8.02 -10.27
CA GLU A 309 7.82 7.39 -10.99
C GLU A 309 8.28 6.86 -12.36
N ILE A 310 7.98 5.60 -12.64
CA ILE A 310 8.41 4.90 -13.87
C ILE A 310 7.24 4.26 -14.63
N GLU A 311 6.09 4.08 -14.00
CA GLU A 311 4.90 3.50 -14.64
C GLU A 311 3.62 4.03 -13.98
N GLU A 312 2.58 4.25 -14.76
CA GLU A 312 1.23 4.66 -14.36
C GLU A 312 0.21 3.56 -14.66
N LEU A 313 -0.75 3.39 -13.76
CA LEU A 313 -1.96 2.59 -14.01
C LEU A 313 -3.15 3.51 -14.17
N THR A 314 -3.91 3.30 -15.26
CA THR A 314 -5.14 4.06 -15.53
C THR A 314 -6.35 3.13 -15.59
N ALA A 315 -7.51 3.64 -15.16
CA ALA A 315 -8.77 2.92 -15.16
C ALA A 315 -9.91 3.75 -15.76
N ALA A 316 -11.09 3.16 -15.89
CA ALA A 316 -12.31 3.89 -16.16
C ALA A 316 -12.66 4.82 -14.99
N LYS A 317 -13.32 5.95 -15.29
CA LYS A 317 -13.79 6.88 -14.27
C LYS A 317 -14.67 6.15 -13.24
N GLY A 318 -14.40 6.39 -11.97
CA GLY A 318 -15.12 5.79 -10.83
C GLY A 318 -14.54 4.48 -10.32
N VAL A 319 -13.51 3.91 -10.97
CA VAL A 319 -12.74 2.80 -10.40
C VAL A 319 -11.72 3.36 -9.42
N THR A 320 -11.66 2.80 -8.22
CA THR A 320 -10.64 3.10 -7.19
C THR A 320 -9.82 1.84 -6.93
N LEU A 321 -8.53 1.98 -6.69
CA LEU A 321 -7.70 0.87 -6.25
C LEU A 321 -7.16 1.14 -4.85
N SER A 322 -7.15 0.08 -4.04
CA SER A 322 -6.50 0.07 -2.73
C SER A 322 -5.21 -0.75 -2.72
N ASP A 323 -5.05 -1.70 -3.64
CA ASP A 323 -3.85 -2.54 -3.71
C ASP A 323 -3.45 -2.87 -5.16
N VAL A 324 -2.14 -2.91 -5.40
CA VAL A 324 -1.53 -3.38 -6.64
C VAL A 324 -0.43 -4.37 -6.27
N ALA A 325 -0.71 -5.66 -6.39
CA ALA A 325 0.23 -6.72 -6.07
C ALA A 325 0.82 -7.34 -7.33
N GLU A 326 2.14 -7.39 -7.46
CA GLU A 326 2.83 -8.07 -8.55
C GLU A 326 3.13 -9.52 -8.15
N MET A 327 2.66 -10.48 -8.96
CA MET A 327 2.95 -11.90 -8.74
C MET A 327 3.14 -12.62 -10.08
N LYS A 328 4.32 -13.23 -10.26
CA LYS A 328 4.68 -13.97 -11.48
C LYS A 328 4.49 -13.15 -12.75
N GLY A 329 4.91 -11.86 -12.71
CA GLY A 329 4.84 -10.92 -13.83
C GLY A 329 3.42 -10.42 -14.17
N LYS A 330 2.44 -10.67 -13.32
CA LYS A 330 1.06 -10.18 -13.47
C LYS A 330 0.74 -9.20 -12.35
N LEU A 331 -0.12 -8.23 -12.65
CA LEU A 331 -0.64 -7.30 -11.65
C LEU A 331 -2.02 -7.73 -11.19
N TRP A 332 -2.17 -7.83 -9.89
CA TRP A 332 -3.42 -8.12 -9.22
C TRP A 332 -3.91 -6.86 -8.53
N LEU A 333 -5.17 -6.50 -8.75
CA LEU A 333 -5.74 -5.22 -8.40
C LEU A 333 -6.82 -5.41 -7.33
N GLY A 334 -6.59 -4.82 -6.16
CA GLY A 334 -7.55 -4.77 -5.05
C GLY A 334 -8.25 -3.42 -4.97
N SER A 335 -9.41 -3.41 -4.33
CA SER A 335 -10.19 -2.19 -4.09
C SER A 335 -11.05 -2.35 -2.85
N VAL A 336 -11.25 -1.28 -2.09
CA VAL A 336 -12.17 -1.27 -0.93
C VAL A 336 -13.64 -1.35 -1.34
N GLU A 337 -13.98 -1.04 -2.60
CA GLU A 337 -15.36 -0.85 -3.06
C GLU A 337 -15.81 -1.89 -4.08
N LEU A 338 -14.89 -2.40 -4.91
CA LEU A 338 -15.24 -3.27 -6.04
C LEU A 338 -15.68 -4.66 -5.58
N GLU A 339 -16.58 -5.26 -6.35
CA GLU A 339 -17.10 -6.62 -6.14
C GLU A 339 -16.23 -7.70 -6.84
N TYR A 340 -15.00 -7.36 -7.20
CA TYR A 340 -14.08 -8.27 -7.87
C TYR A 340 -12.62 -7.94 -7.58
N VAL A 341 -11.75 -8.90 -7.78
CA VAL A 341 -10.30 -8.70 -7.90
C VAL A 341 -9.96 -8.60 -9.38
N GLY A 342 -9.21 -7.56 -9.77
CA GLY A 342 -8.72 -7.38 -11.12
C GLY A 342 -7.42 -8.15 -11.37
N LEU A 343 -7.21 -8.63 -12.60
CA LEU A 343 -5.97 -9.26 -13.05
C LEU A 343 -5.56 -8.69 -14.41
N VAL A 344 -4.41 -8.02 -14.44
CA VAL A 344 -3.73 -7.57 -15.66
C VAL A 344 -2.64 -8.56 -16.00
N ALA A 345 -2.70 -9.16 -17.18
CA ALA A 345 -1.78 -10.19 -17.65
C ALA A 345 -0.63 -9.61 -18.47
#